data_d684be9c18f9377a3cdcc20470ee23e7
#
_entry.id   d684be9c18f9377a3cdcc20470ee23e7
#
_cell.length_a   1.000
_cell.length_b   1.000
_cell.length_c   1.000
_cell.angle_alpha   90.00
_cell.angle_beta   90.00
_cell.angle_gamma   90.00
#
_symmetry.space_group_name_H-M   'P 1'
#
loop_
_entity.id
_entity.type
_entity.pdbx_description
1 polymer ?
#
loop_
_entity_poly.entity_id
_entity_poly.type
_entity_poly.pdbx_seq_one_letter_code
_entity_poly.pdbx_strand_id
1 'polypeptide(L)'
;MRASEFLLSTLKETPSDAEVASHQLMLRAGLIRRVAAGIYNWMPLGLRVLRRVEQIVREEMERAGALELSMPVVQPGELWEESGRWELYGPELCRLEDRHQRPFCLGPTHEEVITQIAKSEIKSYKQLPINLFQIQTKFRDEIRPRFGVMRSREFIMKDAYSFHIDQASQEQTYWRMHEAYTAVFTRLGLDFRAVEADTGAIGGAHSHEFHVLAESGEDAIAFSTGSDYAANVELAPALPGIAAEQPETPALEKFATPGMTTIDALAEQLGIPAEQSIKTLLAKDEQGELVALVVRGDHRLNAIKAGKLPGMASPLVMAEPDEVKARLGAGFGSLGPVGAPVRVVVDHTAAQMPSFVCGANEDGYHVKGATWRRDVPNAEFADIREIVSGDPSPCGEGTLEIRRGIEVGHIFQLGTKYSESMNASVLDEQGRNQPMVMGCYGIGITRIVAAAIEQNHDDNGIIWPAAMAPFDIAIVPLGMDKSDAVREATEQLYAACADAGLTAFLDDRSERPGVKFAEMELLGMPLRVTVGERSLAEGHLELTQRRSGETEMVGPTDVIGRLKQLLSDG
;
A
#
# COMPACT_ATOMS: atom_id res chain seq x y z
N MET A 1 -24.91 -20.18 -12.32
CA MET A 1 -24.04 -20.23 -13.53
C MET A 1 -23.52 -21.63 -13.72
N ARG A 2 -23.54 -22.18 -14.95
CA ARG A 2 -23.08 -23.54 -15.28
C ARG A 2 -21.66 -23.49 -15.84
N ALA A 3 -20.80 -24.42 -15.43
CA ALA A 3 -19.43 -24.50 -15.95
C ALA A 3 -19.37 -24.85 -17.44
N SER A 4 -20.33 -25.64 -17.95
CA SER A 4 -20.46 -25.94 -19.39
C SER A 4 -20.76 -24.71 -20.27
N GLU A 5 -21.30 -23.65 -19.69
CA GLU A 5 -21.66 -22.38 -20.37
C GLU A 5 -20.73 -21.20 -19.95
N PHE A 6 -19.70 -21.48 -19.16
CA PHE A 6 -18.82 -20.46 -18.62
C PHE A 6 -17.40 -20.60 -19.18
N LEU A 7 -16.78 -19.47 -19.53
CA LEU A 7 -15.37 -19.47 -19.95
C LEU A 7 -14.46 -19.68 -18.73
N LEU A 8 -14.30 -20.94 -18.33
CA LEU A 8 -13.38 -21.34 -17.29
C LEU A 8 -11.99 -21.61 -17.92
N SER A 9 -11.02 -20.78 -17.58
CA SER A 9 -9.69 -20.79 -18.20
C SER A 9 -8.60 -21.08 -17.18
N THR A 10 -8.69 -22.19 -16.46
CA THR A 10 -7.68 -22.59 -15.46
C THR A 10 -6.37 -23.07 -16.13
N LEU A 11 -5.25 -22.86 -15.44
CA LEU A 11 -3.94 -23.37 -15.84
C LEU A 11 -3.42 -24.34 -14.77
N LYS A 12 -2.85 -25.46 -15.22
CA LYS A 12 -2.21 -26.44 -14.30
C LYS A 12 -0.87 -25.94 -13.77
N GLU A 13 -0.09 -25.31 -14.62
CA GLU A 13 1.25 -24.83 -14.31
C GLU A 13 1.23 -23.33 -14.03
N THR A 14 2.11 -22.90 -13.15
CA THR A 14 2.33 -21.49 -12.86
C THR A 14 3.19 -20.86 -13.95
N PRO A 15 2.77 -19.75 -14.57
CA PRO A 15 3.61 -19.02 -15.52
C PRO A 15 4.91 -18.55 -14.86
N SER A 16 6.03 -18.69 -15.58
CA SER A 16 7.38 -18.44 -15.05
C SER A 16 7.66 -16.97 -14.71
N ASP A 17 6.84 -16.05 -15.22
CA ASP A 17 6.95 -14.61 -14.97
C ASP A 17 6.10 -14.14 -13.79
N ALA A 18 5.40 -15.06 -13.10
CA ALA A 18 4.60 -14.73 -11.92
C ALA A 18 5.41 -15.01 -10.63
N GLU A 19 5.76 -13.95 -9.90
CA GLU A 19 6.64 -14.03 -8.73
C GLU A 19 5.88 -14.23 -7.41
N VAL A 20 4.78 -13.48 -7.19
CA VAL A 20 4.01 -13.50 -5.94
C VAL A 20 2.76 -14.37 -6.05
N ALA A 21 2.26 -14.86 -4.91
CA ALA A 21 1.13 -15.79 -4.84
C ALA A 21 -0.12 -15.27 -5.56
N SER A 22 -0.49 -14.01 -5.36
CA SER A 22 -1.65 -13.40 -6.03
C SER A 22 -1.52 -13.42 -7.55
N HIS A 23 -0.36 -13.05 -8.10
CA HIS A 23 -0.13 -13.05 -9.54
C HIS A 23 -0.23 -14.46 -10.12
N GLN A 24 0.41 -15.44 -9.44
CA GLN A 24 0.37 -16.85 -9.82
C GLN A 24 -1.06 -17.40 -9.82
N LEU A 25 -1.79 -17.21 -8.73
CA LEU A 25 -3.14 -17.72 -8.57
C LEU A 25 -4.17 -17.03 -9.47
N MET A 26 -4.05 -15.72 -9.68
CA MET A 26 -4.93 -14.99 -10.60
C MET A 26 -4.79 -15.50 -12.04
N LEU A 27 -3.57 -15.81 -12.50
CA LEU A 27 -3.33 -16.41 -13.81
C LEU A 27 -3.82 -17.86 -13.86
N ARG A 28 -3.50 -18.67 -12.84
CA ARG A 28 -3.89 -20.10 -12.78
C ARG A 28 -5.40 -20.28 -12.70
N ALA A 29 -6.08 -19.51 -11.86
CA ALA A 29 -7.53 -19.54 -11.71
C ALA A 29 -8.30 -18.89 -12.88
N GLY A 30 -7.61 -18.28 -13.83
CA GLY A 30 -8.25 -17.63 -14.97
C GLY A 30 -8.99 -16.34 -14.61
N LEU A 31 -8.54 -15.60 -13.62
CA LEU A 31 -9.08 -14.29 -13.25
C LEU A 31 -8.61 -13.19 -14.21
N ILE A 32 -7.36 -13.29 -14.64
CA ILE A 32 -6.72 -12.32 -15.54
C ILE A 32 -5.94 -13.02 -16.66
N ARG A 33 -5.68 -12.26 -17.74
CA ARG A 33 -4.76 -12.65 -18.82
C ARG A 33 -3.94 -11.43 -19.24
N ARG A 34 -2.61 -11.63 -19.32
CA ARG A 34 -1.68 -10.57 -19.71
C ARG A 34 -1.86 -10.19 -21.18
N VAL A 35 -1.93 -8.90 -21.46
CA VAL A 35 -1.90 -8.30 -22.80
C VAL A 35 -0.49 -7.78 -23.08
N ALA A 36 0.04 -6.99 -22.16
CA ALA A 36 1.37 -6.44 -22.19
C ALA A 36 1.91 -6.31 -20.75
N ALA A 37 3.15 -5.85 -20.57
CA ALA A 37 3.70 -5.59 -19.26
C ALA A 37 2.83 -4.57 -18.50
N GLY A 38 2.28 -4.97 -17.35
CA GLY A 38 1.39 -4.15 -16.54
C GLY A 38 0.00 -3.88 -17.12
N ILE A 39 -0.41 -4.60 -18.16
CA ILE A 39 -1.74 -4.47 -18.80
C ILE A 39 -2.40 -5.85 -18.87
N TYR A 40 -3.61 -5.98 -18.29
CA TYR A 40 -4.30 -7.25 -18.13
C TYR A 40 -5.76 -7.17 -18.58
N ASN A 41 -6.23 -8.25 -19.24
CA ASN A 41 -7.65 -8.53 -19.37
C ASN A 41 -8.17 -9.09 -18.04
N TRP A 42 -9.30 -8.60 -17.57
CA TRP A 42 -10.09 -9.23 -16.51
C TRP A 42 -11.05 -10.23 -17.15
N MET A 43 -10.84 -11.50 -16.87
CA MET A 43 -11.66 -12.59 -17.40
C MET A 43 -13.00 -12.65 -16.65
N PRO A 44 -14.01 -13.38 -17.16
CA PRO A 44 -15.35 -13.39 -16.58
C PRO A 44 -15.39 -13.68 -15.07
N LEU A 45 -14.55 -14.61 -14.58
CA LEU A 45 -14.46 -14.93 -13.16
C LEU A 45 -13.84 -13.77 -12.34
N GLY A 46 -12.73 -13.22 -12.83
CA GLY A 46 -12.05 -12.10 -12.19
C GLY A 46 -12.90 -10.84 -12.15
N LEU A 47 -13.65 -10.58 -13.25
CA LEU A 47 -14.56 -9.44 -13.32
C LEU A 47 -15.69 -9.54 -12.28
N ARG A 48 -16.17 -10.75 -11.95
CA ARG A 48 -17.16 -10.93 -10.89
C ARG A 48 -16.62 -10.54 -9.52
N VAL A 49 -15.39 -10.95 -9.21
CA VAL A 49 -14.71 -10.53 -7.95
C VAL A 49 -14.55 -9.02 -7.92
N LEU A 50 -14.02 -8.43 -9.01
CA LEU A 50 -13.83 -6.99 -9.13
C LEU A 50 -15.14 -6.21 -8.89
N ARG A 51 -16.25 -6.67 -9.48
CA ARG A 51 -17.58 -6.05 -9.31
C ARG A 51 -18.11 -6.13 -7.88
N ARG A 52 -17.81 -7.19 -7.12
CA ARG A 52 -18.17 -7.27 -5.71
C ARG A 52 -17.39 -6.24 -4.88
N VAL A 53 -16.09 -6.09 -5.15
CA VAL A 53 -15.27 -5.05 -4.51
C VAL A 53 -15.80 -3.66 -4.85
N GLU A 54 -16.05 -3.36 -6.13
CA GLU A 54 -16.62 -2.08 -6.57
C GLU A 54 -17.95 -1.78 -5.86
N GLN A 55 -18.81 -2.78 -5.71
CA GLN A 55 -20.13 -2.60 -5.08
C GLN A 55 -20.01 -2.23 -3.60
N ILE A 56 -19.15 -2.92 -2.84
CA ILE A 56 -18.92 -2.61 -1.42
C ILE A 56 -18.33 -1.20 -1.27
N VAL A 57 -17.37 -0.85 -2.11
CA VAL A 57 -16.77 0.49 -2.09
C VAL A 57 -17.81 1.57 -2.39
N ARG A 58 -18.66 1.36 -3.41
CA ARG A 58 -19.74 2.29 -3.78
C ARG A 58 -20.71 2.52 -2.63
N GLU A 59 -21.18 1.44 -2.02
CA GLU A 59 -22.12 1.51 -0.90
C GLU A 59 -21.57 2.29 0.30
N GLU A 60 -20.28 2.11 0.64
CA GLU A 60 -19.68 2.86 1.75
C GLU A 60 -19.41 4.32 1.40
N MET A 61 -19.07 4.63 0.13
CA MET A 61 -18.94 6.02 -0.31
C MET A 61 -20.28 6.75 -0.26
N GLU A 62 -21.36 6.14 -0.76
CA GLU A 62 -22.71 6.70 -0.70
C GLU A 62 -23.19 6.87 0.75
N ARG A 63 -22.90 5.89 1.63
CA ARG A 63 -23.21 5.96 3.06
C ARG A 63 -22.47 7.09 3.75
N ALA A 64 -21.24 7.40 3.31
CA ALA A 64 -20.48 8.56 3.78
C ALA A 64 -20.97 9.90 3.20
N GLY A 65 -21.98 9.88 2.32
CA GLY A 65 -22.57 11.07 1.69
C GLY A 65 -21.84 11.56 0.45
N ALA A 66 -20.99 10.76 -0.16
CA ALA A 66 -20.35 11.08 -1.44
C ALA A 66 -21.29 10.78 -2.61
N LEU A 67 -21.19 11.56 -3.68
CA LEU A 67 -22.02 11.45 -4.89
C LEU A 67 -21.17 10.87 -6.04
N GLU A 68 -21.66 9.84 -6.71
CA GLU A 68 -20.97 9.24 -7.84
C GLU A 68 -21.12 10.08 -9.11
N LEU A 69 -19.99 10.26 -9.84
CA LEU A 69 -19.95 10.85 -11.18
C LEU A 69 -18.99 10.01 -12.05
N SER A 70 -18.86 10.36 -13.33
CA SER A 70 -17.90 9.71 -14.24
C SER A 70 -17.14 10.79 -15.01
N MET A 71 -15.82 10.75 -14.93
CA MET A 71 -14.92 11.67 -15.62
C MET A 71 -14.12 10.93 -16.71
N PRO A 72 -13.65 11.62 -17.76
CA PRO A 72 -12.91 10.99 -18.85
C PRO A 72 -11.51 10.56 -18.40
N VAL A 73 -11.01 9.44 -18.96
CA VAL A 73 -9.61 9.01 -18.76
C VAL A 73 -8.63 9.85 -19.60
N VAL A 74 -9.07 10.31 -20.77
CA VAL A 74 -8.27 11.22 -21.63
C VAL A 74 -8.51 12.64 -21.18
N GLN A 75 -7.44 13.31 -20.76
CA GLN A 75 -7.50 14.64 -20.15
C GLN A 75 -6.72 15.67 -20.97
N PRO A 76 -7.23 16.89 -21.17
CA PRO A 76 -6.51 17.97 -21.85
C PRO A 76 -5.23 18.36 -21.09
N GLY A 77 -4.13 18.55 -21.81
CA GLY A 77 -2.86 19.00 -21.23
C GLY A 77 -2.96 20.36 -20.55
N GLU A 78 -3.81 21.25 -21.06
CA GLU A 78 -4.06 22.60 -20.52
C GLU A 78 -4.43 22.59 -19.02
N LEU A 79 -5.20 21.58 -18.57
CA LEU A 79 -5.58 21.47 -17.14
C LEU A 79 -4.36 21.14 -16.26
N TRP A 80 -3.47 20.31 -16.79
CA TRP A 80 -2.24 19.90 -16.12
C TRP A 80 -1.19 21.01 -16.10
N GLU A 81 -1.19 21.86 -17.15
CA GLU A 81 -0.38 23.09 -17.19
C GLU A 81 -0.91 24.11 -16.17
N GLU A 82 -2.24 24.30 -16.07
CA GLU A 82 -2.90 25.21 -15.11
C GLU A 82 -2.59 24.80 -13.66
N SER A 83 -2.57 23.51 -13.34
CA SER A 83 -2.17 23.00 -12.01
C SER A 83 -0.66 23.05 -11.76
N GLY A 84 0.16 23.25 -12.79
CA GLY A 84 1.62 23.21 -12.74
C GLY A 84 2.19 21.78 -12.70
N ARG A 85 1.36 20.73 -12.90
CA ARG A 85 1.79 19.32 -12.80
C ARG A 85 2.20 18.69 -14.12
N TRP A 86 2.02 19.37 -15.25
CA TRP A 86 2.39 18.82 -16.56
C TRP A 86 3.84 18.35 -16.61
N GLU A 87 4.78 19.15 -16.11
CA GLU A 87 6.19 18.78 -16.05
C GLU A 87 6.55 18.05 -14.74
N LEU A 88 5.97 18.49 -13.60
CA LEU A 88 6.30 17.97 -12.28
C LEU A 88 5.92 16.50 -12.08
N TYR A 89 4.90 16.00 -12.78
CA TYR A 89 4.48 14.59 -12.64
C TYR A 89 5.54 13.62 -13.21
N GLY A 90 6.38 14.09 -14.11
CA GLY A 90 7.47 13.30 -14.65
C GLY A 90 7.04 12.30 -15.74
N PRO A 91 7.87 11.24 -15.97
CA PRO A 91 7.70 10.32 -17.09
C PRO A 91 6.52 9.34 -16.94
N GLU A 92 5.98 9.16 -15.75
CA GLU A 92 4.80 8.31 -15.54
C GLU A 92 3.51 8.90 -16.10
N LEU A 93 3.48 10.20 -16.42
CA LEU A 93 2.39 10.82 -17.14
C LEU A 93 2.44 10.42 -18.61
N CYS A 94 1.53 9.56 -19.05
CA CYS A 94 1.44 9.15 -20.45
C CYS A 94 0.85 10.27 -21.30
N ARG A 95 1.72 11.04 -21.95
CA ARG A 95 1.35 12.17 -22.81
C ARG A 95 1.05 11.68 -24.23
N LEU A 96 0.07 12.29 -24.87
CA LEU A 96 -0.34 12.01 -26.25
C LEU A 96 -0.80 13.30 -26.94
N GLU A 97 -0.93 13.25 -28.24
CA GLU A 97 -1.49 14.33 -29.05
C GLU A 97 -2.71 13.85 -29.82
N ASP A 98 -3.71 14.71 -29.97
CA ASP A 98 -4.81 14.44 -30.86
C ASP A 98 -4.40 14.69 -32.33
N ARG A 99 -5.31 14.40 -33.29
CA ARG A 99 -5.06 14.62 -34.72
C ARG A 99 -4.80 16.09 -35.10
N HIS A 100 -5.06 17.03 -34.20
CA HIS A 100 -4.82 18.47 -34.34
C HIS A 100 -3.56 18.92 -33.58
N GLN A 101 -2.72 17.97 -33.09
CA GLN A 101 -1.48 18.23 -32.33
C GLN A 101 -1.74 18.97 -31.01
N ARG A 102 -2.92 18.80 -30.42
CA ARG A 102 -3.21 19.34 -29.08
C ARG A 102 -2.74 18.34 -28.03
N PRO A 103 -2.06 18.80 -26.95
CA PRO A 103 -1.57 17.92 -25.90
C PRO A 103 -2.73 17.37 -25.05
N PHE A 104 -2.65 16.08 -24.77
CA PHE A 104 -3.49 15.34 -23.85
C PHE A 104 -2.65 14.39 -23.00
N CYS A 105 -3.24 13.80 -21.98
CA CYS A 105 -2.66 12.68 -21.27
C CYS A 105 -3.73 11.61 -20.96
N LEU A 106 -3.28 10.39 -20.66
CA LEU A 106 -4.08 9.41 -19.96
C LEU A 106 -4.03 9.70 -18.47
N GLY A 107 -5.19 9.93 -17.85
CA GLY A 107 -5.30 10.35 -16.45
C GLY A 107 -4.73 9.34 -15.45
N PRO A 108 -3.63 9.64 -14.77
CA PRO A 108 -3.12 8.84 -13.64
C PRO A 108 -3.92 9.11 -12.36
N THR A 109 -4.62 10.24 -12.33
CA THR A 109 -5.48 10.78 -11.27
C THR A 109 -6.37 11.88 -11.85
N HIS A 110 -7.29 12.47 -11.09
CA HIS A 110 -8.29 13.41 -11.64
C HIS A 110 -8.47 14.71 -10.84
N GLU A 111 -7.47 15.15 -10.07
CA GLU A 111 -7.53 16.41 -9.30
C GLU A 111 -7.83 17.60 -10.22
N GLU A 112 -7.20 17.65 -11.40
CA GLU A 112 -7.37 18.73 -12.36
C GLU A 112 -8.80 18.76 -12.93
N VAL A 113 -9.31 17.62 -13.36
CA VAL A 113 -10.64 17.52 -13.97
C VAL A 113 -11.73 17.84 -12.96
N ILE A 114 -11.65 17.31 -11.74
CA ILE A 114 -12.67 17.55 -10.71
C ILE A 114 -12.63 18.99 -10.21
N THR A 115 -11.43 19.60 -10.13
CA THR A 115 -11.29 21.01 -9.77
C THR A 115 -11.93 21.92 -10.81
N GLN A 116 -11.81 21.58 -12.10
CA GLN A 116 -12.49 22.31 -13.16
C GLN A 116 -14.00 22.16 -13.06
N ILE A 117 -14.53 20.97 -12.75
CA ILE A 117 -15.97 20.77 -12.51
C ILE A 117 -16.42 21.63 -11.32
N ALA A 118 -15.71 21.58 -10.20
CA ALA A 118 -16.04 22.37 -9.03
C ALA A 118 -16.02 23.88 -9.33
N LYS A 119 -15.00 24.38 -10.05
CA LYS A 119 -14.88 25.76 -10.51
C LYS A 119 -16.09 26.21 -11.34
N SER A 120 -16.64 25.32 -12.20
CA SER A 120 -17.78 25.66 -13.05
C SER A 120 -19.13 25.55 -12.33
N GLU A 121 -19.32 24.58 -11.46
CA GLU A 121 -20.61 24.23 -10.88
C GLU A 121 -20.85 24.80 -9.46
N ILE A 122 -19.79 25.03 -8.66
CA ILE A 122 -19.89 25.50 -7.28
C ILE A 122 -19.58 27.00 -7.25
N LYS A 123 -20.58 27.82 -6.90
CA LYS A 123 -20.49 29.29 -6.92
C LYS A 123 -20.66 29.94 -5.55
N SER A 124 -21.19 29.21 -4.59
CA SER A 124 -21.52 29.74 -3.27
C SER A 124 -21.14 28.75 -2.18
N TYR A 125 -20.68 29.27 -1.04
CA TYR A 125 -20.44 28.49 0.17
C TYR A 125 -21.65 27.63 0.60
N LYS A 126 -22.86 27.97 0.22
CA LYS A 126 -24.09 27.23 0.53
C LYS A 126 -24.14 25.85 -0.17
N GLN A 127 -23.33 25.65 -1.19
CA GLN A 127 -23.19 24.36 -1.91
C GLN A 127 -22.15 23.45 -1.27
N LEU A 128 -21.42 23.94 -0.27
CA LEU A 128 -20.36 23.24 0.43
C LEU A 128 -20.82 22.76 1.84
N PRO A 129 -20.27 21.68 2.39
CA PRO A 129 -19.30 20.80 1.73
C PRO A 129 -19.95 19.87 0.71
N ILE A 130 -19.18 19.46 -0.30
CA ILE A 130 -19.57 18.44 -1.27
C ILE A 130 -18.44 17.43 -1.45
N ASN A 131 -18.78 16.14 -1.57
CA ASN A 131 -17.84 15.06 -1.85
C ASN A 131 -18.31 14.30 -3.09
N LEU A 132 -17.45 14.21 -4.10
CA LEU A 132 -17.72 13.60 -5.39
C LEU A 132 -16.76 12.45 -5.61
N PHE A 133 -17.22 11.28 -6.10
CA PHE A 133 -16.36 10.15 -6.37
C PHE A 133 -16.66 9.47 -7.71
N GLN A 134 -15.68 8.73 -8.20
CA GLN A 134 -15.84 7.83 -9.34
C GLN A 134 -15.14 6.49 -9.07
N ILE A 135 -15.51 5.47 -9.83
CA ILE A 135 -14.75 4.23 -10.00
C ILE A 135 -14.35 4.19 -11.47
N GLN A 136 -13.06 4.40 -11.76
CA GLN A 136 -12.60 4.67 -13.11
C GLN A 136 -11.21 4.10 -13.36
N THR A 137 -10.95 3.73 -14.63
CA THR A 137 -9.61 3.33 -15.10
C THR A 137 -8.63 4.49 -14.99
N LYS A 138 -7.43 4.18 -14.50
CA LYS A 138 -6.26 5.06 -14.47
C LYS A 138 -5.14 4.45 -15.28
N PHE A 139 -4.26 5.29 -15.79
CA PHE A 139 -3.06 4.85 -16.47
C PHE A 139 -1.84 5.60 -15.90
N ARG A 140 -0.84 4.84 -15.44
CA ARG A 140 0.48 5.34 -15.05
C ARG A 140 1.53 4.60 -15.86
N ASP A 141 2.39 5.31 -16.56
CA ASP A 141 3.44 4.71 -17.38
C ASP A 141 4.59 4.21 -16.50
N GLU A 142 4.25 3.28 -15.60
CA GLU A 142 5.14 2.66 -14.63
C GLU A 142 6.34 2.01 -15.33
N ILE A 143 7.54 2.41 -14.94
CA ILE A 143 8.78 1.93 -15.58
C ILE A 143 9.06 0.45 -15.32
N ARG A 144 8.61 -0.08 -14.17
CA ARG A 144 8.79 -1.48 -13.76
C ARG A 144 7.51 -2.07 -13.20
N PRO A 145 6.51 -2.33 -14.05
CA PRO A 145 5.31 -3.02 -13.61
C PRO A 145 5.66 -4.43 -13.14
N ARG A 146 5.16 -4.81 -11.96
CA ARG A 146 5.46 -6.10 -11.33
C ARG A 146 4.29 -6.60 -10.49
N PHE A 147 4.33 -7.86 -10.07
CA PHE A 147 3.32 -8.48 -9.19
C PHE A 147 1.90 -8.44 -9.76
N GLY A 148 1.76 -8.64 -11.08
CA GLY A 148 0.45 -8.69 -11.73
C GLY A 148 -0.30 -7.35 -11.65
N VAL A 149 -1.53 -7.39 -11.13
CA VAL A 149 -2.38 -6.20 -10.98
C VAL A 149 -2.07 -5.37 -9.73
N MET A 150 -1.13 -5.80 -8.91
CA MET A 150 -0.73 -5.06 -7.71
C MET A 150 0.02 -3.77 -8.06
N ARG A 151 0.93 -3.84 -9.05
CA ARG A 151 1.64 -2.68 -9.62
C ARG A 151 1.59 -2.71 -11.15
N SER A 152 0.40 -2.47 -11.67
CA SER A 152 0.10 -2.44 -13.11
C SER A 152 0.13 -1.01 -13.66
N ARG A 153 0.23 -0.88 -14.99
CA ARG A 153 0.18 0.41 -15.69
C ARG A 153 -1.26 0.89 -15.87
N GLU A 154 -2.17 -0.01 -16.17
CA GLU A 154 -3.61 0.25 -16.23
C GLU A 154 -4.30 -0.45 -15.07
N PHE A 155 -5.12 0.28 -14.32
CA PHE A 155 -5.81 -0.22 -13.13
C PHE A 155 -7.10 0.56 -12.87
N ILE A 156 -7.99 -0.01 -12.05
CA ILE A 156 -9.22 0.64 -11.62
C ILE A 156 -9.03 1.20 -10.21
N MET A 157 -9.38 2.47 -10.06
CA MET A 157 -9.33 3.18 -8.78
C MET A 157 -10.71 3.79 -8.48
N LYS A 158 -11.13 3.73 -7.22
CA LYS A 158 -12.08 4.67 -6.69
C LYS A 158 -11.30 5.90 -6.24
N ASP A 159 -11.60 7.03 -6.82
CA ASP A 159 -11.08 8.33 -6.39
C ASP A 159 -12.23 9.26 -6.04
N ALA A 160 -12.13 9.86 -4.86
CA ALA A 160 -13.09 10.82 -4.35
C ALA A 160 -12.39 12.13 -4.03
N TYR A 161 -13.14 13.24 -4.16
CA TYR A 161 -12.65 14.59 -3.97
C TYR A 161 -13.69 15.39 -3.23
N SER A 162 -13.27 16.04 -2.14
CA SER A 162 -14.18 16.90 -1.36
C SER A 162 -13.78 18.36 -1.47
N PHE A 163 -14.79 19.24 -1.42
CA PHE A 163 -14.62 20.69 -1.49
C PHE A 163 -15.29 21.33 -0.29
N HIS A 164 -14.61 22.31 0.31
CA HIS A 164 -14.98 22.91 1.59
C HIS A 164 -14.74 24.41 1.59
N ILE A 165 -15.46 25.12 2.47
CA ILE A 165 -15.23 26.54 2.69
C ILE A 165 -14.00 26.81 3.55
N ASP A 166 -13.64 25.87 4.45
CA ASP A 166 -12.54 26.00 5.38
C ASP A 166 -11.92 24.65 5.76
N GLN A 167 -10.79 24.71 6.45
CA GLN A 167 -10.04 23.54 6.91
C GLN A 167 -10.81 22.69 7.92
N ALA A 168 -11.60 23.31 8.81
CA ALA A 168 -12.35 22.57 9.83
C ALA A 168 -13.43 21.67 9.20
N SER A 169 -14.12 22.16 8.16
CA SER A 169 -15.08 21.38 7.38
C SER A 169 -14.39 20.24 6.62
N GLN A 170 -13.18 20.49 6.07
CA GLN A 170 -12.41 19.48 5.35
C GLN A 170 -11.95 18.37 6.31
N GLU A 171 -11.49 18.71 7.52
CA GLU A 171 -11.07 17.75 8.54
C GLU A 171 -12.20 16.82 8.98
N GLN A 172 -13.42 17.32 9.15
CA GLN A 172 -14.59 16.49 9.43
C GLN A 172 -14.85 15.45 8.34
N THR A 173 -14.74 15.86 7.07
CA THR A 173 -14.91 14.92 5.94
C THR A 173 -13.75 13.95 5.83
N TYR A 174 -12.52 14.37 6.13
CA TYR A 174 -11.36 13.52 6.18
C TYR A 174 -11.54 12.33 7.15
N TRP A 175 -11.98 12.58 8.37
CA TRP A 175 -12.23 11.53 9.35
C TRP A 175 -13.43 10.66 8.99
N ARG A 176 -14.48 11.24 8.38
CA ARG A 176 -15.59 10.45 7.82
C ARG A 176 -15.13 9.51 6.71
N MET A 177 -14.20 9.94 5.86
CA MET A 177 -13.62 9.10 4.83
C MET A 177 -12.70 8.03 5.43
N HIS A 178 -11.97 8.32 6.50
CA HIS A 178 -11.21 7.33 7.26
C HIS A 178 -12.12 6.22 7.80
N GLU A 179 -13.25 6.57 8.40
CA GLU A 179 -14.26 5.61 8.88
C GLU A 179 -14.84 4.78 7.73
N ALA A 180 -15.17 5.42 6.60
CA ALA A 180 -15.69 4.75 5.42
C ALA A 180 -14.70 3.72 4.85
N TYR A 181 -13.40 4.05 4.78
CA TYR A 181 -12.36 3.13 4.34
C TYR A 181 -12.19 1.95 5.30
N THR A 182 -12.22 2.24 6.60
CA THR A 182 -12.22 1.20 7.64
C THR A 182 -13.39 0.24 7.43
N ALA A 183 -14.59 0.75 7.17
CA ALA A 183 -15.77 -0.07 6.87
C ALA A 183 -15.61 -0.88 5.58
N VAL A 184 -15.06 -0.30 4.51
CA VAL A 184 -14.78 -1.00 3.24
C VAL A 184 -13.90 -2.22 3.49
N PHE A 185 -12.72 -2.04 4.08
CA PHE A 185 -11.74 -3.12 4.26
C PHE A 185 -12.20 -4.17 5.27
N THR A 186 -12.92 -3.76 6.30
CA THR A 186 -13.57 -4.69 7.26
C THR A 186 -14.63 -5.55 6.56
N ARG A 187 -15.51 -4.94 5.75
CA ARG A 187 -16.54 -5.69 4.99
C ARG A 187 -15.93 -6.64 3.94
N LEU A 188 -14.77 -6.30 3.41
CA LEU A 188 -14.02 -7.17 2.50
C LEU A 188 -13.29 -8.32 3.23
N GLY A 189 -13.30 -8.36 4.57
CA GLY A 189 -12.66 -9.39 5.37
C GLY A 189 -11.14 -9.35 5.35
N LEU A 190 -10.54 -8.15 5.22
CA LEU A 190 -9.10 -7.96 5.13
C LEU A 190 -8.49 -7.58 6.50
N ASP A 191 -7.33 -8.13 6.82
CA ASP A 191 -6.49 -7.63 7.93
C ASP A 191 -5.67 -6.45 7.42
N PHE A 192 -5.96 -5.27 7.93
CA PHE A 192 -5.37 -4.01 7.47
C PHE A 192 -5.03 -3.07 8.62
N ARG A 193 -4.20 -2.08 8.32
CA ARG A 193 -3.92 -0.96 9.23
C ARG A 193 -3.99 0.36 8.48
N ALA A 194 -4.56 1.37 9.14
CA ALA A 194 -4.44 2.76 8.73
C ALA A 194 -3.19 3.34 9.40
N VAL A 195 -2.32 3.98 8.64
CA VAL A 195 -1.04 4.52 9.11
C VAL A 195 -0.86 5.95 8.64
N GLU A 196 -0.25 6.78 9.46
CA GLU A 196 0.19 8.11 9.02
C GLU A 196 1.25 7.98 7.94
N ALA A 197 1.13 8.80 6.88
CA ALA A 197 1.97 8.74 5.70
C ALA A 197 2.41 10.12 5.20
N ASP A 198 3.45 10.16 4.38
CA ASP A 198 3.88 11.38 3.70
C ASP A 198 2.94 11.69 2.53
N THR A 199 2.69 12.97 2.28
CA THR A 199 1.78 13.41 1.22
C THR A 199 2.37 13.32 -0.19
N GLY A 200 3.67 13.11 -0.32
CA GLY A 200 4.39 12.92 -1.58
C GLY A 200 4.13 14.02 -2.62
N ALA A 201 4.12 13.63 -3.90
CA ALA A 201 3.91 14.54 -5.03
C ALA A 201 2.49 15.14 -5.11
N ILE A 202 1.48 14.49 -4.49
CA ILE A 202 0.12 15.01 -4.39
C ILE A 202 0.11 16.29 -3.56
N GLY A 203 0.90 16.30 -2.46
CA GLY A 203 1.02 17.41 -1.53
C GLY A 203 -0.15 17.46 -0.54
N GLY A 204 -0.13 18.46 0.33
CA GLY A 204 -1.10 18.62 1.41
C GLY A 204 -0.43 18.60 2.78
N ALA A 205 -1.23 18.72 3.85
CA ALA A 205 -0.70 18.84 5.21
C ALA A 205 -0.66 17.50 5.98
N HIS A 206 -1.54 16.56 5.64
CA HIS A 206 -1.74 15.33 6.40
C HIS A 206 -2.31 14.22 5.53
N SER A 207 -1.89 12.98 5.74
CA SER A 207 -2.43 11.83 5.03
C SER A 207 -2.38 10.53 5.86
N HIS A 208 -3.28 9.58 5.52
CA HIS A 208 -3.25 8.21 6.02
C HIS A 208 -3.30 7.23 4.85
N GLU A 209 -2.43 6.23 4.91
CA GLU A 209 -2.46 5.05 4.05
C GLU A 209 -3.17 3.89 4.74
N PHE A 210 -3.87 3.07 3.96
CA PHE A 210 -4.48 1.83 4.42
C PHE A 210 -3.71 0.67 3.80
N HIS A 211 -3.05 -0.12 4.64
CA HIS A 211 -2.21 -1.24 4.24
C HIS A 211 -2.83 -2.58 4.62
N VAL A 212 -3.00 -3.45 3.64
CA VAL A 212 -3.30 -4.87 3.86
C VAL A 212 -1.99 -5.58 4.22
N LEU A 213 -1.98 -6.31 5.33
CA LEU A 213 -0.78 -6.95 5.84
C LEU A 213 -0.47 -8.21 5.04
N ALA A 214 0.69 -8.24 4.36
CA ALA A 214 1.16 -9.39 3.59
C ALA A 214 2.68 -9.32 3.43
N GLU A 215 3.34 -10.49 3.47
CA GLU A 215 4.81 -10.61 3.31
C GLU A 215 5.32 -10.07 1.96
N SER A 216 4.48 -10.14 0.93
CA SER A 216 4.76 -9.60 -0.41
C SER A 216 4.57 -8.08 -0.52
N GLY A 217 4.17 -7.40 0.56
CA GLY A 217 3.99 -5.95 0.59
C GLY A 217 5.28 -5.18 0.28
N GLU A 218 5.16 -4.05 -0.41
CA GLU A 218 6.31 -3.20 -0.77
C GLU A 218 6.70 -2.27 0.38
N ASP A 219 5.73 -1.85 1.21
CA ASP A 219 5.94 -0.87 2.27
C ASP A 219 6.22 -1.55 3.60
N ALA A 220 7.10 -0.93 4.37
CA ALA A 220 7.40 -1.34 5.73
C ALA A 220 6.59 -0.49 6.72
N ILE A 221 5.80 -1.15 7.55
CA ILE A 221 4.89 -0.53 8.51
C ILE A 221 5.34 -0.88 9.93
N ALA A 222 5.45 0.13 10.77
CA ALA A 222 5.72 -0.02 12.20
C ALA A 222 4.43 -0.09 13.00
N PHE A 223 4.32 -1.06 13.90
CA PHE A 223 3.21 -1.24 14.84
C PHE A 223 3.70 -1.22 16.25
N SER A 224 2.91 -0.64 17.16
CA SER A 224 3.12 -0.85 18.60
C SER A 224 2.65 -2.23 19.03
N THR A 225 3.43 -2.88 19.90
CA THR A 225 3.00 -4.13 20.57
C THR A 225 2.04 -3.88 21.71
N GLY A 226 1.89 -2.63 22.17
CA GLY A 226 1.10 -2.25 23.36
C GLY A 226 -0.11 -1.35 23.06
N SER A 227 -0.28 -0.87 21.82
CA SER A 227 -1.37 0.04 21.45
C SER A 227 -1.73 -0.09 19.97
N ASP A 228 -2.73 0.67 19.52
CA ASP A 228 -3.14 0.75 18.11
C ASP A 228 -2.23 1.66 17.26
N TYR A 229 -1.13 2.17 17.81
CA TYR A 229 -0.19 3.01 17.06
C TYR A 229 0.38 2.25 15.86
N ALA A 230 0.26 2.84 14.68
CA ALA A 230 0.87 2.36 13.44
C ALA A 230 1.30 3.56 12.58
N ALA A 231 2.47 3.44 11.94
CA ALA A 231 2.99 4.46 11.01
C ALA A 231 3.87 3.81 9.95
N ASN A 232 3.97 4.46 8.77
CA ASN A 232 5.01 4.11 7.81
C ASN A 232 6.39 4.33 8.45
N VAL A 233 7.34 3.41 8.23
CA VAL A 233 8.69 3.50 8.82
C VAL A 233 9.41 4.80 8.46
N GLU A 234 9.05 5.40 7.34
CA GLU A 234 9.59 6.68 6.89
C GLU A 234 9.20 7.85 7.78
N LEU A 235 8.07 7.76 8.49
CA LEU A 235 7.55 8.82 9.36
C LEU A 235 7.65 8.49 10.85
N ALA A 236 7.61 7.21 11.21
CA ALA A 236 7.61 6.81 12.61
C ALA A 236 8.81 7.43 13.38
N PRO A 237 8.58 8.24 14.43
CA PRO A 237 9.66 8.89 15.15
C PRO A 237 10.47 7.88 15.95
N ALA A 238 11.80 8.03 15.92
CA ALA A 238 12.71 7.33 16.79
C ALA A 238 12.86 8.14 18.09
N LEU A 239 12.33 7.62 19.20
CA LEU A 239 12.42 8.32 20.48
C LEU A 239 13.85 8.41 20.97
N PRO A 240 14.25 9.55 21.61
CA PRO A 240 15.51 9.61 22.32
C PRO A 240 15.45 8.62 23.51
N GLY A 241 16.37 7.66 23.55
CA GLY A 241 16.47 6.76 24.68
C GLY A 241 17.06 7.48 25.92
N ILE A 242 17.28 6.74 26.99
CA ILE A 242 17.95 7.24 28.20
C ILE A 242 19.46 7.21 27.95
N ALA A 243 20.14 8.36 28.03
CA ALA A 243 21.60 8.42 27.92
C ALA A 243 22.26 7.52 28.99
N ALA A 244 23.14 6.63 28.58
CA ALA A 244 23.91 5.83 29.50
C ALA A 244 24.84 6.75 30.33
N GLU A 245 24.93 6.54 31.65
CA GLU A 245 25.94 7.20 32.47
C GLU A 245 27.32 6.94 31.86
N GLN A 246 28.09 8.01 31.66
CA GLN A 246 29.44 7.89 31.11
C GLN A 246 30.43 7.52 32.20
N PRO A 247 30.92 6.29 32.26
CA PRO A 247 32.16 6.01 32.95
C PRO A 247 33.32 6.70 32.23
N GLU A 248 34.52 6.62 32.74
CA GLU A 248 35.73 7.29 32.24
C GLU A 248 35.80 7.54 30.73
N THR A 249 36.11 8.78 30.32
CA THR A 249 36.26 9.18 28.92
C THR A 249 37.51 8.51 28.33
N PRO A 250 37.38 7.56 27.37
CA PRO A 250 38.54 6.89 26.79
C PRO A 250 39.42 7.87 25.98
N ALA A 251 40.69 7.54 25.83
CA ALA A 251 41.60 8.32 24.98
C ALA A 251 41.18 8.21 23.50
N LEU A 252 41.27 9.33 22.79
CA LEU A 252 41.08 9.32 21.33
C LEU A 252 42.33 8.69 20.69
N GLU A 253 42.13 7.61 19.92
CA GLU A 253 43.23 6.89 19.27
C GLU A 253 42.93 6.72 17.77
N LYS A 254 43.87 7.18 16.93
CA LYS A 254 43.82 6.99 15.47
C LYS A 254 44.53 5.70 15.07
N PHE A 255 43.95 4.94 14.15
CA PHE A 255 44.53 3.67 13.68
C PHE A 255 44.27 3.45 12.20
N ALA A 256 45.12 2.66 11.55
CA ALA A 256 45.03 2.39 10.12
C ALA A 256 44.01 1.28 9.81
N THR A 257 43.20 1.51 8.79
CA THR A 257 42.16 0.61 8.28
C THR A 257 42.14 0.58 6.76
N PRO A 258 43.23 0.15 6.12
CA PRO A 258 43.37 0.18 4.68
C PRO A 258 42.31 -0.71 4.00
N GLY A 259 41.58 -0.14 3.03
CA GLY A 259 40.56 -0.85 2.25
C GLY A 259 39.22 -1.06 2.97
N MET A 260 39.02 -0.57 4.20
CA MET A 260 37.77 -0.68 4.94
C MET A 260 36.88 0.51 4.66
N THR A 261 35.83 0.26 3.90
CA THR A 261 34.86 1.28 3.49
C THR A 261 33.43 1.03 4.00
N THR A 262 33.21 -0.11 4.71
CA THR A 262 31.91 -0.48 5.27
C THR A 262 32.00 -0.70 6.77
N ILE A 263 30.89 -0.48 7.46
CA ILE A 263 30.78 -0.72 8.92
C ILE A 263 31.01 -2.20 9.24
N ASP A 264 30.49 -3.12 8.42
CA ASP A 264 30.62 -4.57 8.66
C ASP A 264 32.10 -5.01 8.61
N ALA A 265 32.86 -4.55 7.61
CA ALA A 265 34.28 -4.84 7.51
C ALA A 265 35.09 -4.25 8.69
N LEU A 266 34.72 -3.04 9.14
CA LEU A 266 35.33 -2.38 10.28
C LEU A 266 35.02 -3.13 11.59
N ALA A 267 33.76 -3.53 11.79
CA ALA A 267 33.30 -4.28 12.95
C ALA A 267 33.99 -5.65 13.06
N GLU A 268 34.08 -6.37 11.94
CA GLU A 268 34.74 -7.68 11.86
C GLU A 268 36.23 -7.58 12.21
N GLN A 269 36.95 -6.60 11.65
CA GLN A 269 38.38 -6.43 11.92
C GLN A 269 38.66 -6.04 13.37
N LEU A 270 37.84 -5.18 13.95
CA LEU A 270 38.04 -4.71 15.33
C LEU A 270 37.49 -5.68 16.37
N GLY A 271 36.68 -6.68 15.94
CA GLY A 271 35.98 -7.59 16.85
C GLY A 271 34.96 -6.88 17.74
N ILE A 272 34.34 -5.80 17.23
CA ILE A 272 33.32 -5.00 17.93
C ILE A 272 31.97 -5.12 17.22
N PRO A 273 30.84 -4.98 17.94
CA PRO A 273 29.54 -4.90 17.30
C PRO A 273 29.39 -3.58 16.53
N ALA A 274 28.58 -3.59 15.46
CA ALA A 274 28.33 -2.40 14.62
C ALA A 274 27.78 -1.22 15.41
N GLU A 275 27.05 -1.49 16.50
CA GLU A 275 26.48 -0.50 17.43
C GLU A 275 27.54 0.36 18.17
N GLN A 276 28.81 -0.06 18.17
CA GLN A 276 29.91 0.73 18.75
C GLN A 276 30.56 1.69 17.73
N SER A 277 30.10 1.67 16.50
CA SER A 277 30.55 2.58 15.45
C SER A 277 29.44 3.54 15.01
N ILE A 278 29.81 4.57 14.26
CA ILE A 278 28.88 5.51 13.63
C ILE A 278 29.16 5.62 12.13
N LYS A 279 28.12 5.92 11.36
CA LYS A 279 28.17 6.28 9.94
C LYS A 279 28.02 7.78 9.79
N THR A 280 28.88 8.40 9.00
CA THR A 280 28.77 9.81 8.62
C THR A 280 28.47 9.91 7.14
N LEU A 281 27.31 10.48 6.80
CA LEU A 281 26.85 10.74 5.44
C LEU A 281 26.84 12.25 5.21
N LEU A 282 27.10 12.68 3.99
CA LEU A 282 27.12 14.09 3.63
C LEU A 282 25.94 14.40 2.70
N ALA A 283 25.15 15.41 3.09
CA ALA A 283 24.05 15.93 2.31
C ALA A 283 24.20 17.45 2.14
N LYS A 284 23.37 18.04 1.27
CA LYS A 284 23.37 19.49 0.99
C LYS A 284 22.24 20.18 1.73
N ASP A 285 22.52 21.37 2.23
CA ASP A 285 21.50 22.29 2.71
C ASP A 285 20.84 23.07 1.53
N GLU A 286 19.89 23.97 1.84
CA GLU A 286 19.20 24.81 0.85
C GLU A 286 20.16 25.74 0.07
N GLN A 287 21.33 26.05 0.61
CA GLN A 287 22.37 26.89 0.01
C GLN A 287 23.40 26.08 -0.77
N GLY A 288 23.32 24.73 -0.73
CA GLY A 288 24.27 23.83 -1.35
C GLY A 288 25.52 23.52 -0.51
N GLU A 289 25.59 24.01 0.75
CA GLU A 289 26.69 23.71 1.67
C GLU A 289 26.53 22.29 2.24
N LEU A 290 27.67 21.65 2.56
CA LEU A 290 27.68 20.28 3.07
C LEU A 290 27.33 20.22 4.56
N VAL A 291 26.46 19.27 4.89
CA VAL A 291 26.04 18.92 6.26
C VAL A 291 26.34 17.44 6.50
N ALA A 292 27.00 17.13 7.62
CA ALA A 292 27.26 15.76 8.05
C ALA A 292 26.06 15.24 8.84
N LEU A 293 25.45 14.17 8.36
CA LEU A 293 24.35 13.44 8.99
C LEU A 293 24.91 12.15 9.59
N VAL A 294 24.78 11.98 10.90
CA VAL A 294 25.45 10.92 11.64
C VAL A 294 24.44 9.99 12.30
N VAL A 295 24.53 8.71 11.98
CA VAL A 295 23.71 7.65 12.59
C VAL A 295 24.60 6.57 13.20
N ARG A 296 24.07 5.77 14.13
CA ARG A 296 24.78 4.61 14.69
C ARG A 296 25.07 3.58 13.58
N GLY A 297 26.15 2.83 13.70
CA GLY A 297 26.66 1.96 12.63
C GLY A 297 25.68 0.92 12.09
N ASP A 298 24.81 0.39 12.93
CA ASP A 298 23.76 -0.57 12.59
C ASP A 298 22.48 0.08 12.02
N HIS A 299 22.33 1.41 12.15
CA HIS A 299 21.15 2.14 11.70
C HIS A 299 21.29 2.70 10.27
N ARG A 300 20.16 3.06 9.67
CA ARG A 300 20.08 3.73 8.35
C ARG A 300 19.58 5.16 8.51
N LEU A 301 20.08 6.04 7.65
CA LEU A 301 19.57 7.40 7.54
C LEU A 301 18.18 7.38 6.90
N ASN A 302 17.25 8.12 7.49
CA ASN A 302 15.95 8.39 6.90
C ASN A 302 16.00 9.73 6.14
N ALA A 303 15.94 9.65 4.80
CA ALA A 303 16.07 10.82 3.94
C ALA A 303 14.91 11.83 4.11
N ILE A 304 13.70 11.34 4.41
CA ILE A 304 12.51 12.19 4.61
C ILE A 304 12.66 13.01 5.89
N LYS A 305 13.04 12.36 7.00
CA LYS A 305 13.25 13.05 8.27
C LYS A 305 14.41 14.06 8.17
N ALA A 306 15.52 13.64 7.57
CA ALA A 306 16.69 14.50 7.37
C ALA A 306 16.37 15.71 6.45
N GLY A 307 15.59 15.52 5.39
CA GLY A 307 15.15 16.61 4.52
C GLY A 307 14.13 17.58 5.15
N LYS A 308 13.50 17.19 6.28
CA LYS A 308 12.59 18.06 7.05
C LYS A 308 13.34 18.89 8.12
N LEU A 309 14.63 18.68 8.31
CA LEU A 309 15.41 19.49 9.25
C LEU A 309 15.53 20.94 8.78
N PRO A 310 15.53 21.93 9.69
CA PRO A 310 15.67 23.33 9.31
C PRO A 310 16.92 23.61 8.48
N GLY A 311 16.71 24.22 7.30
CA GLY A 311 17.75 24.62 6.35
C GLY A 311 18.29 23.51 5.47
N MET A 312 17.79 22.27 5.57
CA MET A 312 18.20 21.19 4.64
C MET A 312 17.45 21.28 3.32
N ALA A 313 18.09 20.82 2.24
CA ALA A 313 17.41 20.66 0.95
C ALA A 313 16.28 19.62 1.05
N SER A 314 15.11 19.94 0.52
CA SER A 314 13.96 19.04 0.49
C SER A 314 13.41 18.94 -0.96
N PRO A 315 13.47 17.77 -1.59
CA PRO A 315 13.97 16.48 -1.06
C PRO A 315 15.47 16.50 -0.73
N LEU A 316 15.88 15.58 0.16
CA LEU A 316 17.29 15.51 0.58
C LEU A 316 18.21 15.23 -0.61
N VAL A 317 19.25 16.06 -0.76
CA VAL A 317 20.26 15.93 -1.81
C VAL A 317 21.57 15.44 -1.19
N MET A 318 22.00 14.24 -1.58
CA MET A 318 23.30 13.72 -1.13
C MET A 318 24.46 14.43 -1.84
N ALA A 319 25.59 14.54 -1.15
CA ALA A 319 26.80 15.15 -1.71
C ALA A 319 27.51 14.21 -2.69
N GLU A 320 28.13 14.78 -3.72
CA GLU A 320 28.94 14.03 -4.67
C GLU A 320 30.33 13.68 -4.11
N PRO A 321 30.94 12.55 -4.53
CA PRO A 321 32.23 12.09 -3.99
C PRO A 321 33.35 13.11 -4.04
N ASP A 322 33.43 13.87 -5.13
CA ASP A 322 34.48 14.89 -5.32
C ASP A 322 34.31 16.10 -4.40
N GLU A 323 33.07 16.52 -4.13
CA GLU A 323 32.73 17.59 -3.19
C GLU A 323 33.09 17.17 -1.76
N VAL A 324 32.74 15.92 -1.37
CA VAL A 324 33.06 15.34 -0.07
C VAL A 324 34.57 15.31 0.14
N LYS A 325 35.33 14.80 -0.83
CA LYS A 325 36.79 14.71 -0.73
C LYS A 325 37.46 16.08 -0.69
N ALA A 326 36.98 17.04 -1.45
CA ALA A 326 37.49 18.41 -1.42
C ALA A 326 37.26 19.10 -0.07
N ARG A 327 36.10 18.84 0.60
CA ARG A 327 35.73 19.53 1.83
C ARG A 327 36.27 18.86 3.11
N LEU A 328 36.26 17.51 3.17
CA LEU A 328 36.65 16.73 4.35
C LEU A 328 38.06 16.15 4.28
N GLY A 329 38.65 16.05 3.09
CA GLY A 329 39.99 15.48 2.88
C GLY A 329 40.03 13.97 2.66
N ALA A 330 38.88 13.26 2.78
CA ALA A 330 38.77 11.82 2.60
C ALA A 330 37.55 11.44 1.78
N GLY A 331 37.58 10.24 1.21
CA GLY A 331 36.46 9.63 0.50
C GLY A 331 35.51 8.86 1.43
N PHE A 332 34.40 8.37 0.85
CA PHE A 332 33.45 7.51 1.56
C PHE A 332 34.15 6.31 2.20
N GLY A 333 33.70 5.94 3.41
CA GLY A 333 34.29 4.88 4.23
C GLY A 333 35.35 5.36 5.24
N SER A 334 35.86 6.60 5.10
CA SER A 334 36.82 7.18 6.06
C SER A 334 36.33 8.48 6.70
N LEU A 335 35.02 8.80 6.55
CA LEU A 335 34.41 10.03 7.04
C LEU A 335 33.99 9.90 8.52
N GLY A 336 34.17 10.99 9.27
CA GLY A 336 33.74 11.09 10.65
C GLY A 336 33.38 12.51 11.05
N PRO A 337 32.63 12.70 12.17
CA PRO A 337 32.26 14.03 12.65
C PRO A 337 33.39 14.73 13.40
N VAL A 338 34.41 14.00 13.84
CA VAL A 338 35.54 14.55 14.62
C VAL A 338 36.38 15.46 13.70
N GLY A 339 36.44 16.75 14.05
CA GLY A 339 37.17 17.75 13.27
C GLY A 339 36.58 18.06 11.89
N ALA A 340 35.39 17.62 11.59
CA ALA A 340 34.72 17.92 10.31
C ALA A 340 34.42 19.43 10.20
N PRO A 341 34.83 20.12 9.10
CA PRO A 341 34.62 21.56 8.94
C PRO A 341 33.24 21.89 8.34
N VAL A 342 32.19 21.18 8.78
CA VAL A 342 30.81 21.30 8.31
C VAL A 342 29.84 21.22 9.51
N ARG A 343 28.59 21.64 9.31
CA ARG A 343 27.50 21.41 10.25
C ARG A 343 27.35 19.92 10.49
N VAL A 344 27.19 19.49 11.77
CA VAL A 344 27.05 18.08 12.14
C VAL A 344 25.72 17.89 12.85
N VAL A 345 24.86 17.03 12.29
CA VAL A 345 23.59 16.61 12.88
C VAL A 345 23.67 15.12 13.21
N VAL A 346 23.39 14.76 14.44
CA VAL A 346 23.55 13.41 15.00
C VAL A 346 22.21 12.85 15.42
N ASP A 347 21.93 11.63 15.02
CA ASP A 347 20.73 10.90 15.48
C ASP A 347 20.72 10.73 17.00
N HIS A 348 19.53 10.80 17.60
CA HIS A 348 19.35 10.67 19.05
C HIS A 348 19.94 9.37 19.63
N THR A 349 19.87 8.25 18.90
CA THR A 349 20.45 6.98 19.36
C THR A 349 21.98 7.01 19.33
N ALA A 350 22.57 7.60 18.28
CA ALA A 350 24.01 7.79 18.19
C ALA A 350 24.50 8.80 19.26
N ALA A 351 23.73 9.82 19.57
CA ALA A 351 24.02 10.81 20.61
C ALA A 351 24.19 10.22 22.01
N GLN A 352 23.59 9.04 22.27
CA GLN A 352 23.66 8.36 23.59
C GLN A 352 24.87 7.44 23.73
N MET A 353 25.65 7.25 22.68
CA MET A 353 26.85 6.41 22.76
C MET A 353 27.89 7.06 23.67
N PRO A 354 28.38 6.35 24.71
CA PRO A 354 29.36 6.89 25.62
C PRO A 354 30.71 7.16 24.92
N SER A 355 31.05 6.33 23.95
CA SER A 355 32.16 6.53 23.02
C SER A 355 31.88 5.75 21.72
N PHE A 356 32.56 6.13 20.65
CA PHE A 356 32.32 5.53 19.35
C PHE A 356 33.60 5.43 18.50
N VAL A 357 33.49 4.57 17.46
CA VAL A 357 34.47 4.44 16.36
C VAL A 357 33.90 5.16 15.14
N CYS A 358 34.73 5.97 14.46
CA CYS A 358 34.35 6.64 13.21
C CYS A 358 35.54 6.84 12.28
N GLY A 359 35.30 7.25 11.04
CA GLY A 359 36.35 7.67 10.12
C GLY A 359 37.15 8.86 10.66
N ALA A 360 38.41 8.94 10.26
CA ALA A 360 39.35 9.98 10.72
C ALA A 360 39.43 11.19 9.77
N ASN A 361 38.57 11.28 8.76
CA ASN A 361 38.65 12.23 7.63
C ASN A 361 40.01 12.17 6.90
N GLU A 362 40.60 10.99 6.88
CA GLU A 362 41.80 10.64 6.15
C GLU A 362 41.64 9.23 5.56
N ASP A 363 41.89 9.09 4.25
CA ASP A 363 41.68 7.83 3.54
C ASP A 363 42.45 6.66 4.21
N GLY A 364 41.71 5.59 4.57
CA GLY A 364 42.27 4.40 5.21
C GLY A 364 42.57 4.52 6.70
N TYR A 365 42.01 5.54 7.38
CA TYR A 365 42.13 5.70 8.83
C TYR A 365 40.80 5.89 9.54
N HIS A 366 40.72 5.35 10.77
CA HIS A 366 39.62 5.55 11.71
C HIS A 366 40.15 6.02 13.07
N VAL A 367 39.24 6.53 13.89
CA VAL A 367 39.48 6.84 15.31
C VAL A 367 38.57 6.02 16.21
N LYS A 368 39.05 5.58 17.36
CA LYS A 368 38.28 4.97 18.44
C LYS A 368 38.36 5.81 19.70
N GLY A 369 37.41 5.61 20.63
CA GLY A 369 37.34 6.36 21.87
C GLY A 369 36.89 7.81 21.69
N ALA A 370 36.31 8.15 20.56
CA ALA A 370 35.71 9.48 20.30
C ALA A 370 34.45 9.64 21.16
N THR A 371 34.20 10.87 21.64
CA THR A 371 33.03 11.23 22.45
C THR A 371 32.42 12.55 21.96
N TRP A 372 31.11 12.70 22.03
CA TRP A 372 30.41 13.88 21.54
C TRP A 372 30.87 15.16 22.20
N ARG A 373 30.91 15.14 23.53
CA ARG A 373 31.23 16.34 24.35
C ARG A 373 32.65 16.88 24.13
N ARG A 374 33.64 15.98 23.98
CA ARG A 374 35.05 16.37 23.85
C ARG A 374 35.39 16.67 22.39
N ASP A 375 34.97 15.81 21.47
CA ASP A 375 35.51 15.77 20.11
C ASP A 375 34.58 16.39 19.06
N VAL A 376 33.28 16.55 19.38
CA VAL A 376 32.24 17.15 18.47
C VAL A 376 31.32 18.08 19.29
N PRO A 377 31.85 19.11 19.98
CA PRO A 377 31.07 19.90 20.94
C PRO A 377 29.91 20.72 20.34
N ASN A 378 29.95 20.96 19.02
CA ASN A 378 28.93 21.71 18.28
C ASN A 378 27.93 20.81 17.53
N ALA A 379 27.87 19.52 17.87
CA ALA A 379 26.89 18.61 17.25
C ALA A 379 25.46 19.02 17.63
N GLU A 380 24.58 19.07 16.63
CA GLU A 380 23.13 19.16 16.79
C GLU A 380 22.54 17.76 16.90
N PHE A 381 21.43 17.59 17.63
CA PHE A 381 20.80 16.29 17.81
C PHE A 381 19.37 16.31 17.27
N ALA A 382 19.03 15.32 16.45
CA ALA A 382 17.70 15.21 15.83
C ALA A 382 17.33 13.74 15.54
N ASP A 383 16.05 13.48 15.30
CA ASP A 383 15.58 12.20 14.76
C ASP A 383 15.82 12.18 13.24
N ILE A 384 16.82 11.44 12.79
CA ILE A 384 17.21 11.33 11.37
C ILE A 384 17.39 9.89 10.89
N ARG A 385 17.08 8.88 11.71
CA ARG A 385 17.21 7.48 11.34
C ARG A 385 15.89 6.80 10.99
N GLU A 386 15.96 5.71 10.26
CA GLU A 386 14.88 4.74 10.19
C GLU A 386 14.69 4.08 11.55
N ILE A 387 13.43 3.80 11.91
CA ILE A 387 13.11 3.00 13.10
C ILE A 387 13.45 1.53 12.84
N VAL A 388 13.68 0.77 13.89
CA VAL A 388 13.94 -0.68 13.83
C VAL A 388 13.00 -1.43 14.78
N SER A 389 12.78 -2.73 14.49
CA SER A 389 12.03 -3.58 15.42
C SER A 389 12.68 -3.60 16.80
N GLY A 390 11.86 -3.45 17.85
CA GLY A 390 12.33 -3.33 19.23
C GLY A 390 12.53 -1.89 19.72
N ASP A 391 12.46 -0.89 18.85
CA ASP A 391 12.44 0.51 19.29
C ASP A 391 11.23 0.78 20.20
N PRO A 392 11.35 1.67 21.20
CA PRO A 392 10.21 2.10 21.99
C PRO A 392 9.11 2.70 21.10
N SER A 393 7.85 2.34 21.36
CA SER A 393 6.74 2.92 20.62
C SER A 393 6.58 4.41 20.93
N PRO A 394 6.36 5.27 19.93
CA PRO A 394 6.16 6.71 20.13
C PRO A 394 4.96 7.07 21.01
N CYS A 395 3.97 6.21 21.13
CA CYS A 395 2.83 6.40 22.04
C CYS A 395 3.18 6.15 23.52
N GLY A 396 4.39 5.64 23.82
CA GLY A 396 4.83 5.30 25.18
C GLY A 396 4.41 3.92 25.66
N GLU A 397 3.70 3.14 24.85
CA GLU A 397 3.21 1.80 25.19
C GLU A 397 3.81 0.74 24.25
N GLY A 398 4.54 -0.23 24.81
CA GLY A 398 5.16 -1.32 24.07
C GLY A 398 6.37 -0.92 23.23
N THR A 399 6.74 -1.79 22.32
CA THR A 399 7.82 -1.62 21.34
C THR A 399 7.28 -1.73 19.93
N LEU A 400 8.08 -1.31 18.94
CA LEU A 400 7.71 -1.38 17.53
C LEU A 400 8.03 -2.75 16.94
N GLU A 401 7.08 -3.31 16.20
CA GLU A 401 7.28 -4.39 15.23
C GLU A 401 7.15 -3.82 13.81
N ILE A 402 7.98 -4.34 12.89
CA ILE A 402 7.91 -3.93 11.48
C ILE A 402 7.36 -5.09 10.67
N ARG A 403 6.29 -4.84 9.90
CA ARG A 403 5.68 -5.79 8.96
C ARG A 403 5.59 -5.19 7.58
N ARG A 404 5.40 -6.05 6.58
CA ARG A 404 5.14 -5.62 5.22
C ARG A 404 3.65 -5.36 5.00
N GLY A 405 3.35 -4.30 4.23
CA GLY A 405 2.00 -3.90 3.85
C GLY A 405 1.86 -3.62 2.36
N ILE A 406 0.67 -3.90 1.84
CA ILE A 406 0.24 -3.53 0.49
C ILE A 406 -0.69 -2.33 0.63
N GLU A 407 -0.29 -1.15 0.16
CA GLU A 407 -1.13 0.04 0.15
C GLU A 407 -2.34 -0.16 -0.78
N VAL A 408 -3.53 -0.18 -0.21
CA VAL A 408 -4.80 -0.37 -0.93
C VAL A 408 -5.67 0.88 -0.96
N GLY A 409 -5.40 1.84 -0.08
CA GLY A 409 -6.12 3.11 -0.01
C GLY A 409 -5.28 4.21 0.60
N HIS A 410 -5.55 5.45 0.20
CA HIS A 410 -4.87 6.63 0.70
C HIS A 410 -5.82 7.82 0.75
N ILE A 411 -5.79 8.57 1.84
CA ILE A 411 -6.61 9.76 2.06
C ILE A 411 -5.72 10.97 2.37
N PHE A 412 -6.05 12.13 1.77
CA PHE A 412 -5.22 13.33 1.81
C PHE A 412 -6.02 14.57 2.21
N GLN A 413 -5.39 15.45 2.97
CA GLN A 413 -5.81 16.84 3.15
C GLN A 413 -5.01 17.72 2.19
N LEU A 414 -5.58 18.07 1.02
CA LEU A 414 -4.89 18.81 -0.04
C LEU A 414 -4.73 20.31 0.21
N GLY A 415 -5.56 20.89 1.10
CA GLY A 415 -5.63 22.34 1.28
C GLY A 415 -6.15 23.06 0.05
N THR A 416 -5.51 24.17 -0.34
CA THR A 416 -5.93 25.03 -1.46
C THR A 416 -5.03 24.91 -2.71
N LYS A 417 -4.09 23.97 -2.72
CA LYS A 417 -3.08 23.83 -3.78
C LYS A 417 -3.66 23.86 -5.20
N TYR A 418 -4.68 23.04 -5.47
CA TYR A 418 -5.31 22.96 -6.80
C TYR A 418 -6.32 24.07 -7.02
N SER A 419 -7.09 24.42 -6.01
CA SER A 419 -8.10 25.47 -6.12
C SER A 419 -7.48 26.86 -6.34
N GLU A 420 -6.33 27.15 -5.75
CA GLU A 420 -5.58 28.38 -6.01
C GLU A 420 -4.98 28.40 -7.40
N SER A 421 -4.23 27.37 -7.81
CA SER A 421 -3.59 27.30 -9.12
C SER A 421 -4.60 27.36 -10.28
N MET A 422 -5.76 26.73 -10.11
CA MET A 422 -6.82 26.65 -11.12
C MET A 422 -7.94 27.70 -10.93
N ASN A 423 -7.81 28.62 -9.97
CA ASN A 423 -8.81 29.66 -9.66
C ASN A 423 -10.20 29.08 -9.37
N ALA A 424 -10.29 27.99 -8.62
CA ALA A 424 -11.53 27.36 -8.18
C ALA A 424 -11.96 27.94 -6.82
N SER A 425 -12.82 28.95 -6.85
CA SER A 425 -13.23 29.72 -5.66
C SER A 425 -14.74 29.91 -5.58
N VAL A 426 -15.22 30.15 -4.38
CA VAL A 426 -16.64 30.45 -4.06
C VAL A 426 -16.77 31.77 -3.32
N LEU A 427 -17.97 32.35 -3.35
CA LEU A 427 -18.30 33.48 -2.50
C LEU A 427 -18.63 32.97 -1.09
N ASP A 428 -17.96 33.57 -0.08
CA ASP A 428 -18.24 33.36 1.34
C ASP A 428 -19.52 34.10 1.82
N GLU A 429 -19.86 34.02 3.10
CA GLU A 429 -21.01 34.68 3.69
C GLU A 429 -20.95 36.22 3.58
N GLN A 430 -19.76 36.77 3.47
CA GLN A 430 -19.51 38.21 3.31
C GLN A 430 -19.42 38.67 1.85
N GLY A 431 -19.62 37.74 0.89
CA GLY A 431 -19.50 37.99 -0.55
C GLY A 431 -18.06 38.11 -1.06
N ARG A 432 -17.07 37.67 -0.31
CA ARG A 432 -15.67 37.67 -0.70
C ARG A 432 -15.35 36.39 -1.44
N ASN A 433 -14.51 36.47 -2.45
CA ASN A 433 -14.04 35.30 -3.18
C ASN A 433 -12.97 34.54 -2.37
N GLN A 434 -13.17 33.24 -2.18
CA GLN A 434 -12.29 32.39 -1.37
C GLN A 434 -12.00 31.07 -2.11
N PRO A 435 -10.72 30.64 -2.24
CA PRO A 435 -10.36 29.33 -2.77
C PRO A 435 -11.01 28.21 -1.94
N MET A 436 -11.52 27.18 -2.60
CA MET A 436 -12.09 26.03 -1.92
C MET A 436 -10.97 25.16 -1.31
N VAL A 437 -11.16 24.71 -0.07
CA VAL A 437 -10.27 23.73 0.56
C VAL A 437 -10.65 22.34 0.06
N MET A 438 -9.67 21.52 -0.30
CA MET A 438 -9.88 20.23 -0.97
C MET A 438 -9.34 19.07 -0.15
N GLY A 439 -10.01 17.90 -0.27
CA GLY A 439 -9.52 16.60 0.13
C GLY A 439 -9.52 15.63 -1.06
N CYS A 440 -8.64 14.63 -1.04
CA CYS A 440 -8.56 13.55 -2.04
C CYS A 440 -8.48 12.20 -1.35
N TYR A 441 -9.21 11.20 -1.87
CA TYR A 441 -9.39 9.91 -1.21
C TYR A 441 -9.40 8.78 -2.24
N GLY A 442 -8.30 8.02 -2.35
CA GLY A 442 -8.09 6.96 -3.34
C GLY A 442 -8.20 5.54 -2.77
N ILE A 443 -8.80 4.61 -3.52
CA ILE A 443 -8.78 3.16 -3.26
C ILE A 443 -8.41 2.44 -4.55
N GLY A 444 -7.36 1.60 -4.51
CA GLY A 444 -6.94 0.77 -5.62
C GLY A 444 -7.81 -0.48 -5.75
N ILE A 445 -8.91 -0.43 -6.49
CA ILE A 445 -9.91 -1.52 -6.61
C ILE A 445 -9.26 -2.82 -7.12
N THR A 446 -8.48 -2.73 -8.19
CA THR A 446 -7.77 -3.89 -8.76
C THR A 446 -6.70 -4.45 -7.83
N ARG A 447 -6.04 -3.57 -7.07
CA ARG A 447 -5.00 -3.95 -6.10
C ARG A 447 -5.58 -4.70 -4.89
N ILE A 448 -6.79 -4.34 -4.45
CA ILE A 448 -7.50 -5.05 -3.36
C ILE A 448 -7.68 -6.54 -3.70
N VAL A 449 -8.01 -6.88 -4.94
CA VAL A 449 -8.20 -8.29 -5.33
C VAL A 449 -6.90 -9.08 -5.15
N ALA A 450 -5.77 -8.52 -5.57
CA ALA A 450 -4.46 -9.14 -5.36
C ALA A 450 -4.08 -9.22 -3.87
N ALA A 451 -4.27 -8.14 -3.11
CA ALA A 451 -3.97 -8.08 -1.69
C ALA A 451 -4.80 -9.09 -0.88
N ALA A 452 -6.09 -9.28 -1.23
CA ALA A 452 -6.94 -10.28 -0.61
C ALA A 452 -6.42 -11.72 -0.84
N ILE A 453 -5.90 -12.01 -2.03
CA ILE A 453 -5.31 -13.33 -2.34
C ILE A 453 -3.99 -13.51 -1.58
N GLU A 454 -3.15 -12.48 -1.46
CA GLU A 454 -1.90 -12.56 -0.68
C GLU A 454 -2.16 -12.96 0.78
N GLN A 455 -3.26 -12.50 1.39
CA GLN A 455 -3.66 -12.89 2.75
C GLN A 455 -4.40 -14.22 2.81
N ASN A 456 -5.07 -14.63 1.73
CA ASN A 456 -6.07 -15.70 1.77
C ASN A 456 -5.84 -16.69 0.64
N HIS A 457 -4.84 -17.55 0.79
CA HIS A 457 -4.52 -18.66 -0.11
C HIS A 457 -3.83 -19.81 0.63
N ASP A 458 -3.76 -20.95 -0.03
CA ASP A 458 -2.94 -22.10 0.34
C ASP A 458 -2.29 -22.72 -0.91
N ASP A 459 -1.64 -23.85 -0.76
CA ASP A 459 -0.97 -24.57 -1.85
C ASP A 459 -1.95 -25.04 -2.95
N ASN A 460 -3.24 -25.21 -2.61
CA ASN A 460 -4.26 -25.67 -3.54
C ASN A 460 -4.87 -24.51 -4.34
N GLY A 461 -4.91 -23.31 -3.79
CA GLY A 461 -5.52 -22.16 -4.48
C GLY A 461 -5.96 -21.03 -3.58
N ILE A 462 -6.90 -20.24 -4.09
CA ILE A 462 -7.45 -19.07 -3.41
C ILE A 462 -8.41 -19.48 -2.28
N ILE A 463 -8.50 -18.66 -1.25
CA ILE A 463 -9.48 -18.78 -0.14
C ILE A 463 -10.21 -17.44 -0.02
N TRP A 464 -11.21 -17.21 -0.86
CA TRP A 464 -11.91 -15.92 -0.84
C TRP A 464 -12.59 -15.64 0.50
N PRO A 465 -12.49 -14.41 1.03
CA PRO A 465 -13.49 -13.89 1.95
C PRO A 465 -14.88 -13.94 1.30
N ALA A 466 -15.91 -14.32 2.03
CA ALA A 466 -17.25 -14.54 1.47
C ALA A 466 -17.78 -13.32 0.67
N ALA A 467 -17.51 -12.11 1.15
CA ALA A 467 -17.92 -10.87 0.50
C ALA A 467 -17.28 -10.64 -0.88
N MET A 468 -16.10 -11.22 -1.16
CA MET A 468 -15.35 -11.05 -2.40
C MET A 468 -15.51 -12.22 -3.37
N ALA A 469 -15.95 -13.37 -2.91
CA ALA A 469 -16.00 -14.58 -3.72
C ALA A 469 -16.81 -14.39 -5.00
N PRO A 470 -16.35 -14.93 -6.16
CA PRO A 470 -17.07 -14.78 -7.44
C PRO A 470 -18.45 -15.44 -7.44
N PHE A 471 -18.60 -16.50 -6.63
CA PHE A 471 -19.86 -17.18 -6.32
C PHE A 471 -19.82 -17.58 -4.84
N ASP A 472 -20.99 -17.65 -4.22
CA ASP A 472 -21.12 -18.02 -2.82
C ASP A 472 -20.87 -19.52 -2.61
N ILE A 473 -21.21 -20.33 -3.63
CA ILE A 473 -21.22 -21.79 -3.54
C ILE A 473 -20.72 -22.41 -4.84
N ALA A 474 -19.93 -23.49 -4.73
CA ALA A 474 -19.66 -24.43 -5.82
C ALA A 474 -20.53 -25.68 -5.63
N ILE A 475 -21.28 -26.10 -6.64
CA ILE A 475 -22.03 -27.36 -6.65
C ILE A 475 -21.28 -28.34 -7.56
N VAL A 476 -20.85 -29.47 -7.01
CA VAL A 476 -20.03 -30.47 -7.72
C VAL A 476 -20.77 -31.82 -7.75
N PRO A 477 -21.57 -32.10 -8.79
CA PRO A 477 -22.18 -33.40 -8.96
C PRO A 477 -21.16 -34.46 -9.43
N LEU A 478 -21.23 -35.65 -8.88
CA LEU A 478 -20.40 -36.80 -9.25
C LEU A 478 -21.23 -37.80 -10.06
N GLY A 479 -20.97 -37.88 -11.36
CA GLY A 479 -21.68 -38.78 -12.25
C GLY A 479 -23.08 -38.32 -12.64
N MET A 480 -23.30 -37.03 -12.81
CA MET A 480 -24.58 -36.44 -13.23
C MET A 480 -25.08 -36.96 -14.57
N ASP A 481 -24.16 -37.37 -15.46
CA ASP A 481 -24.46 -37.99 -16.77
C ASP A 481 -24.89 -39.47 -16.68
N LYS A 482 -24.68 -40.12 -15.52
CA LYS A 482 -24.89 -41.55 -15.29
C LYS A 482 -25.99 -41.88 -14.30
N SER A 483 -26.34 -40.96 -13.42
CA SER A 483 -27.32 -41.13 -12.37
C SER A 483 -28.42 -40.05 -12.43
N ASP A 484 -29.64 -40.47 -12.71
CA ASP A 484 -30.80 -39.56 -12.72
C ASP A 484 -31.04 -38.95 -11.33
N ALA A 485 -30.83 -39.75 -10.24
CA ALA A 485 -30.96 -39.26 -8.89
C ALA A 485 -29.97 -38.11 -8.57
N VAL A 486 -28.72 -38.23 -9.01
CA VAL A 486 -27.71 -37.15 -8.86
C VAL A 486 -28.11 -35.94 -9.67
N ARG A 487 -28.61 -36.14 -10.89
CA ARG A 487 -29.07 -35.04 -11.76
C ARG A 487 -30.22 -34.28 -11.14
N GLU A 488 -31.26 -34.97 -10.73
CA GLU A 488 -32.44 -34.37 -10.12
C GLU A 488 -32.11 -33.62 -8.83
N ALA A 489 -31.36 -34.23 -7.91
CA ALA A 489 -30.92 -33.57 -6.68
C ALA A 489 -30.05 -32.33 -6.95
N THR A 490 -29.15 -32.39 -7.93
CA THR A 490 -28.31 -31.26 -8.33
C THR A 490 -29.13 -30.10 -8.90
N GLU A 491 -30.09 -30.38 -9.79
CA GLU A 491 -30.97 -29.33 -10.36
C GLU A 491 -31.87 -28.71 -9.30
N GLN A 492 -32.41 -29.51 -8.38
CA GLN A 492 -33.21 -29.01 -7.27
C GLN A 492 -32.38 -28.10 -6.34
N LEU A 493 -31.14 -28.51 -5.98
CA LEU A 493 -30.24 -27.70 -5.16
C LEU A 493 -29.87 -26.40 -5.87
N TYR A 494 -29.55 -26.48 -7.17
CA TYR A 494 -29.18 -25.31 -7.96
C TYR A 494 -30.32 -24.28 -8.04
N ALA A 495 -31.57 -24.75 -8.26
CA ALA A 495 -32.74 -23.89 -8.24
C ALA A 495 -33.01 -23.30 -6.84
N ALA A 496 -32.92 -24.13 -5.79
CA ALA A 496 -33.12 -23.68 -4.40
C ALA A 496 -32.10 -22.62 -3.96
N CYS A 497 -30.83 -22.71 -4.42
CA CYS A 497 -29.84 -21.66 -4.21
C CYS A 497 -30.28 -20.33 -4.84
N ALA A 498 -30.76 -20.36 -6.10
CA ALA A 498 -31.23 -19.17 -6.80
C ALA A 498 -32.44 -18.53 -6.10
N ASP A 499 -33.42 -19.34 -5.70
CA ASP A 499 -34.63 -18.90 -4.98
C ASP A 499 -34.27 -18.29 -3.60
N ALA A 500 -33.19 -18.77 -3.00
CA ALA A 500 -32.67 -18.29 -1.73
C ALA A 500 -31.81 -17.01 -1.84
N GLY A 501 -31.56 -16.53 -3.08
CA GLY A 501 -30.68 -15.37 -3.38
C GLY A 501 -29.18 -15.68 -3.30
N LEU A 502 -28.81 -16.98 -3.31
CA LEU A 502 -27.40 -17.43 -3.29
C LEU A 502 -26.89 -17.62 -4.71
N THR A 503 -25.68 -17.12 -4.98
CA THR A 503 -25.02 -17.30 -6.26
C THR A 503 -24.26 -18.62 -6.30
N ALA A 504 -24.70 -19.57 -7.17
CA ALA A 504 -24.07 -20.88 -7.27
C ALA A 504 -23.34 -21.06 -8.60
N PHE A 505 -22.16 -21.68 -8.55
CA PHE A 505 -21.41 -22.20 -9.69
C PHE A 505 -21.58 -23.73 -9.75
N LEU A 506 -22.30 -24.20 -10.75
CA LEU A 506 -22.57 -25.63 -10.95
C LEU A 506 -21.55 -26.21 -11.92
N ASP A 507 -20.70 -27.14 -11.46
CA ASP A 507 -19.79 -27.88 -12.35
C ASP A 507 -20.47 -29.09 -13.00
N ASP A 508 -21.27 -28.81 -14.03
CA ASP A 508 -22.03 -29.78 -14.81
C ASP A 508 -21.22 -30.48 -15.92
N ARG A 509 -19.90 -30.22 -16.02
CA ARG A 509 -19.01 -30.84 -16.99
C ARG A 509 -18.82 -32.32 -16.72
N SER A 510 -18.58 -33.09 -17.76
CA SER A 510 -18.31 -34.54 -17.70
C SER A 510 -16.81 -34.81 -17.39
N GLU A 511 -16.28 -34.14 -16.33
CA GLU A 511 -14.89 -34.28 -15.89
C GLU A 511 -14.74 -35.28 -14.73
N ARG A 512 -13.51 -35.78 -14.54
CA ARG A 512 -13.18 -36.66 -13.40
C ARG A 512 -13.33 -35.92 -12.07
N PRO A 513 -13.82 -36.58 -10.99
CA PRO A 513 -13.99 -35.94 -9.70
C PRO A 513 -12.77 -35.18 -9.20
N GLY A 514 -11.56 -35.78 -9.31
CA GLY A 514 -10.32 -35.13 -8.88
C GLY A 514 -9.98 -33.84 -9.65
N VAL A 515 -10.36 -33.73 -10.92
CA VAL A 515 -10.19 -32.51 -11.71
C VAL A 515 -11.16 -31.44 -11.21
N LYS A 516 -12.43 -31.78 -11.02
CA LYS A 516 -13.45 -30.86 -10.51
C LYS A 516 -13.06 -30.31 -9.13
N PHE A 517 -12.64 -31.17 -8.22
CA PHE A 517 -12.24 -30.75 -6.88
C PHE A 517 -11.01 -29.83 -6.89
N ALA A 518 -9.96 -30.20 -7.64
CA ALA A 518 -8.76 -29.37 -7.74
C ALA A 518 -9.04 -27.99 -8.36
N GLU A 519 -9.92 -27.91 -9.36
CA GLU A 519 -10.31 -26.63 -9.92
C GLU A 519 -11.16 -25.82 -8.95
N MET A 520 -12.12 -26.41 -8.24
CA MET A 520 -12.93 -25.66 -7.25
C MET A 520 -12.09 -25.15 -6.09
N GLU A 521 -11.06 -25.90 -5.66
CA GLU A 521 -10.10 -25.43 -4.65
C GLU A 521 -9.23 -24.29 -5.19
N LEU A 522 -8.77 -24.39 -6.44
CA LEU A 522 -8.01 -23.32 -7.10
C LEU A 522 -8.83 -22.02 -7.21
N LEU A 523 -10.11 -22.13 -7.58
CA LEU A 523 -11.03 -21.00 -7.73
C LEU A 523 -11.45 -20.37 -6.39
N GLY A 524 -11.45 -21.16 -5.32
CA GLY A 524 -11.58 -20.68 -3.94
C GLY A 524 -12.97 -20.24 -3.50
N MET A 525 -14.06 -20.83 -4.06
CA MET A 525 -15.41 -20.55 -3.55
C MET A 525 -15.52 -20.92 -2.06
N PRO A 526 -16.15 -20.08 -1.22
CA PRO A 526 -16.20 -20.30 0.23
C PRO A 526 -16.79 -21.65 0.64
N LEU A 527 -17.84 -22.08 -0.06
CA LEU A 527 -18.58 -23.31 0.23
C LEU A 527 -18.65 -24.19 -1.02
N ARG A 528 -18.51 -25.51 -0.82
CA ARG A 528 -18.70 -26.52 -1.86
C ARG A 528 -19.70 -27.56 -1.42
N VAL A 529 -20.74 -27.80 -2.22
CA VAL A 529 -21.68 -28.90 -2.01
C VAL A 529 -21.42 -29.99 -3.05
N THR A 530 -21.03 -31.16 -2.58
CA THR A 530 -20.82 -32.34 -3.41
C THR A 530 -22.09 -33.20 -3.42
N VAL A 531 -22.58 -33.52 -4.63
CA VAL A 531 -23.77 -34.36 -4.83
C VAL A 531 -23.31 -35.70 -5.40
N GLY A 532 -23.21 -36.73 -4.54
CA GLY A 532 -22.80 -38.07 -4.89
C GLY A 532 -23.96 -39.09 -4.74
N GLU A 533 -23.95 -40.15 -5.57
CA GLU A 533 -24.99 -41.16 -5.53
C GLU A 533 -25.07 -41.89 -4.17
N ARG A 534 -23.89 -42.16 -3.59
CA ARG A 534 -23.82 -42.82 -2.27
C ARG A 534 -24.35 -41.93 -1.17
N SER A 535 -23.95 -40.68 -1.09
CA SER A 535 -24.41 -39.73 -0.07
C SER A 535 -25.91 -39.49 -0.17
N LEU A 536 -26.46 -39.42 -1.40
CA LEU A 536 -27.88 -39.31 -1.65
C LEU A 536 -28.65 -40.52 -1.18
N ALA A 537 -28.14 -41.75 -1.40
CA ALA A 537 -28.76 -42.97 -0.93
C ALA A 537 -28.82 -43.04 0.60
N GLU A 538 -27.88 -42.39 1.30
CA GLU A 538 -27.81 -42.23 2.73
C GLU A 538 -28.60 -41.00 3.24
N GLY A 539 -29.25 -40.22 2.34
CA GLY A 539 -30.12 -39.11 2.65
C GLY A 539 -29.42 -37.78 2.93
N HIS A 540 -28.18 -37.58 2.47
CA HIS A 540 -27.43 -36.36 2.71
C HIS A 540 -26.59 -35.88 1.52
N LEU A 541 -26.10 -34.64 1.63
CA LEU A 541 -25.13 -33.98 0.74
C LEU A 541 -23.87 -33.67 1.55
N GLU A 542 -22.72 -33.64 0.88
CA GLU A 542 -21.46 -33.28 1.52
C GLU A 542 -21.20 -31.78 1.37
N LEU A 543 -21.19 -31.04 2.48
CA LEU A 543 -20.91 -29.60 2.51
C LEU A 543 -19.50 -29.36 3.04
N THR A 544 -18.63 -28.80 2.23
CA THR A 544 -17.22 -28.51 2.57
C THR A 544 -17.02 -27.00 2.63
N GLN A 545 -16.36 -26.51 3.69
CA GLN A 545 -15.90 -25.15 3.84
C GLN A 545 -14.48 -25.02 3.28
N ARG A 546 -14.22 -24.08 2.36
CA ARG A 546 -12.90 -23.92 1.71
C ARG A 546 -11.81 -23.49 2.69
N ARG A 547 -12.13 -22.62 3.65
CA ARG A 547 -11.16 -22.06 4.61
C ARG A 547 -10.68 -23.09 5.64
N SER A 548 -11.58 -23.82 6.26
CA SER A 548 -11.24 -24.81 7.30
C SER A 548 -10.93 -26.20 6.73
N GLY A 549 -11.40 -26.52 5.52
CA GLY A 549 -11.39 -27.85 4.94
C GLY A 549 -12.40 -28.82 5.61
N GLU A 550 -13.18 -28.36 6.57
CA GLU A 550 -14.18 -29.16 7.26
C GLU A 550 -15.30 -29.57 6.31
N THR A 551 -15.71 -30.83 6.41
CA THR A 551 -16.82 -31.40 5.65
C THR A 551 -17.88 -31.93 6.60
N GLU A 552 -19.11 -31.50 6.39
CA GLU A 552 -20.28 -31.99 7.14
C GLU A 552 -21.31 -32.63 6.20
N MET A 553 -22.09 -33.57 6.73
CA MET A 553 -23.19 -34.20 6.02
C MET A 553 -24.50 -33.50 6.38
N VAL A 554 -25.17 -32.95 5.37
CA VAL A 554 -26.36 -32.11 5.56
C VAL A 554 -27.52 -32.67 4.75
N GLY A 555 -28.69 -32.75 5.35
CA GLY A 555 -29.91 -33.18 4.64
C GLY A 555 -30.28 -32.24 3.50
N PRO A 556 -30.82 -32.76 2.37
CA PRO A 556 -31.18 -31.90 1.22
C PRO A 556 -32.17 -30.78 1.54
N THR A 557 -33.02 -30.97 2.56
CA THR A 557 -33.99 -29.96 3.04
C THR A 557 -33.33 -28.84 3.88
N ASP A 558 -32.22 -29.13 4.53
CA ASP A 558 -31.60 -28.25 5.53
C ASP A 558 -30.42 -27.48 4.93
N VAL A 559 -29.88 -27.93 3.78
CA VAL A 559 -28.66 -27.41 3.18
C VAL A 559 -28.72 -25.91 2.91
N ILE A 560 -29.83 -25.37 2.43
CA ILE A 560 -29.96 -23.92 2.13
C ILE A 560 -29.88 -23.10 3.41
N GLY A 561 -30.53 -23.54 4.50
CA GLY A 561 -30.42 -22.87 5.80
C GLY A 561 -28.98 -22.87 6.32
N ARG A 562 -28.29 -24.02 6.20
CA ARG A 562 -26.91 -24.17 6.64
C ARG A 562 -25.93 -23.32 5.82
N LEU A 563 -26.11 -23.27 4.49
CA LEU A 563 -25.31 -22.42 3.60
C LEU A 563 -25.41 -20.94 3.99
N LYS A 564 -26.63 -20.44 4.24
CA LYS A 564 -26.85 -19.05 4.66
C LYS A 564 -26.18 -18.74 6.01
N GLN A 565 -26.29 -19.66 6.96
CA GLN A 565 -25.63 -19.52 8.26
C GLN A 565 -24.11 -19.39 8.09
N LEU A 566 -23.47 -20.32 7.38
CA LEU A 566 -22.01 -20.31 7.19
C LEU A 566 -21.51 -19.07 6.43
N LEU A 567 -22.28 -18.55 5.47
CA LEU A 567 -21.92 -17.32 4.75
C LEU A 567 -22.10 -16.05 5.59
N SER A 568 -22.95 -16.10 6.64
CA SER A 568 -23.12 -14.97 7.56
C SER A 568 -22.08 -14.95 8.68
N ASP A 569 -21.53 -16.12 9.03
CA ASP A 569 -20.56 -16.29 10.12
C ASP A 569 -19.11 -16.10 9.64
N GLY A 570 -18.86 -16.08 8.31
CA GLY A 570 -17.54 -15.92 7.65
C GLY A 570 -17.41 -14.63 6.88
#